data_bdd90e57097852bcc9f42eef841fcf27
#
_entry.id   bdd90e57097852bcc9f42eef841fcf27
#
_cell.length_a   1.000
_cell.length_b   1.000
_cell.length_c   1.000
_cell.angle_alpha   90.00
_cell.angle_beta   90.00
_cell.angle_gamma   90.00
#
_symmetry.space_group_name_H-M   'P 1'
#
loop_
_entity.id
_entity.type
_entity.pdbx_description
1 polymer ?
#
loop_
_entity_poly.entity_id
_entity_poly.type
_entity_poly.pdbx_seq_one_letter_code
_entity_poly.pdbx_strand_id
1 'polypeptide(L)'
;MNIDYKNLRQLDLNLLVALDVLIAEASVTKAAAKLNLSQSAMSYSLKKLRSILDDDILLRTSKEMEPTPYARQISDRIRQILVEIQSTLLEKETFAPATSRETFKIAISDYSEAVLGGKLLQQIETWAPGVRVRIMNLVKETVLDALDENVIDLIIGAKLPLKSWHREETLCREEFVCVFRGNESISAISLADYLERSHILVSLKDDFLGEGDLILEQQQQSRRVIWSTPNFMAVPFLLANSDCMALLPQRMSQQCAQAMNLKILPPPFPIEGFTVSMVWHQRHINNLAHQWLRQQVIDAVQDL
;
A
#
# COMPACT_ATOMS: atom_id res chain seq x y z
N MET A 1 16.84 13.18 25.55
CA MET A 1 17.14 14.66 25.59
C MET A 1 15.87 15.37 25.12
N ASN A 2 15.31 16.28 25.92
CA ASN A 2 14.14 17.07 25.48
C ASN A 2 14.61 18.27 24.69
N ILE A 3 13.90 18.59 23.59
CA ILE A 3 14.16 19.77 22.76
C ILE A 3 13.62 21.00 23.47
N ASP A 4 14.45 22.02 23.70
CA ASP A 4 14.02 23.32 24.18
C ASP A 4 13.59 24.20 23.00
N TYR A 5 12.33 24.05 22.61
CA TYR A 5 11.73 24.78 21.49
C TYR A 5 11.78 26.32 21.67
N LYS A 6 11.77 26.82 22.91
CA LYS A 6 11.78 28.25 23.19
C LYS A 6 13.13 28.88 22.82
N ASN A 7 14.23 28.23 23.17
CA ASN A 7 15.56 28.69 22.84
C ASN A 7 15.88 28.40 21.35
N LEU A 8 15.48 27.23 20.83
CA LEU A 8 15.73 26.87 19.44
C LEU A 8 15.01 27.80 18.45
N ARG A 9 13.80 28.29 18.78
CA ARG A 9 13.04 29.25 17.96
C ARG A 9 13.77 30.60 17.79
N GLN A 10 14.60 30.99 18.74
CA GLN A 10 15.36 32.23 18.68
C GLN A 10 16.63 32.09 17.82
N LEU A 11 17.05 30.88 17.51
CA LEU A 11 18.21 30.60 16.70
C LEU A 11 17.82 30.63 15.22
N ASP A 12 18.48 31.49 14.43
CA ASP A 12 18.37 31.47 12.99
C ASP A 12 19.22 30.31 12.44
N LEU A 13 18.58 29.23 11.98
CA LEU A 13 19.28 28.03 11.49
C LEU A 13 20.15 28.30 10.27
N ASN A 14 19.91 29.39 9.51
CA ASN A 14 20.79 29.79 8.42
C ASN A 14 22.19 30.19 8.91
N LEU A 15 22.29 30.57 10.19
CA LEU A 15 23.58 30.87 10.80
C LEU A 15 24.47 29.62 10.92
N LEU A 16 23.89 28.40 11.01
CA LEU A 16 24.69 27.17 11.00
C LEU A 16 25.36 26.95 9.64
N VAL A 17 24.65 27.24 8.54
CA VAL A 17 25.20 27.19 7.19
C VAL A 17 26.30 28.21 7.01
N ALA A 18 26.07 29.45 7.47
CA ALA A 18 27.06 30.52 7.43
C ALA A 18 28.29 30.15 8.26
N LEU A 19 28.12 29.55 9.46
CA LEU A 19 29.21 29.12 10.33
C LEU A 19 30.12 28.07 9.66
N ASP A 20 29.49 27.00 9.12
CA ASP A 20 30.27 25.94 8.42
C ASP A 20 31.09 26.50 7.28
N VAL A 21 30.50 27.38 6.45
CA VAL A 21 31.21 27.96 5.31
C VAL A 21 32.28 28.96 5.74
N LEU A 22 32.04 29.78 6.78
CA LEU A 22 33.04 30.71 7.32
C LEU A 22 34.27 29.96 7.87
N ILE A 23 34.07 28.88 8.60
CA ILE A 23 35.16 28.05 9.12
C ILE A 23 35.92 27.37 7.98
N ALA A 24 35.22 26.82 6.99
CA ALA A 24 35.85 26.13 5.86
C ALA A 24 36.66 27.07 4.95
N GLU A 25 36.13 28.26 4.64
CA GLU A 25 36.77 29.20 3.74
C GLU A 25 37.81 30.15 4.44
N ALA A 26 37.72 30.23 5.77
CA ALA A 26 38.53 31.16 6.60
C ALA A 26 38.53 32.59 6.03
N SER A 27 37.49 33.01 5.33
CA SER A 27 37.37 34.28 4.63
C SER A 27 35.91 34.69 4.47
N VAL A 28 35.56 35.86 4.98
CA VAL A 28 34.18 36.41 4.86
C VAL A 28 33.80 36.63 3.39
N THR A 29 34.73 37.09 2.56
CA THR A 29 34.46 37.34 1.14
C THR A 29 34.24 36.03 0.37
N LYS A 30 35.07 35.00 0.58
CA LYS A 30 34.92 33.71 -0.07
C LYS A 30 33.63 32.99 0.42
N ALA A 31 33.36 33.08 1.72
CA ALA A 31 32.13 32.52 2.30
C ALA A 31 30.87 33.18 1.73
N ALA A 32 30.88 34.51 1.56
CA ALA A 32 29.79 35.24 0.93
C ALA A 32 29.58 34.79 -0.52
N ALA A 33 30.65 34.70 -1.31
CA ALA A 33 30.57 34.23 -2.70
C ALA A 33 30.00 32.80 -2.78
N LYS A 34 30.44 31.90 -1.91
CA LYS A 34 30.00 30.49 -1.89
C LYS A 34 28.48 30.32 -1.58
N LEU A 35 27.92 31.21 -0.76
CA LEU A 35 26.49 31.21 -0.42
C LEU A 35 25.66 32.16 -1.27
N ASN A 36 26.25 32.80 -2.32
CA ASN A 36 25.59 33.81 -3.14
C ASN A 36 25.02 34.96 -2.31
N LEU A 37 25.74 35.39 -1.28
CA LEU A 37 25.41 36.52 -0.41
C LEU A 37 26.33 37.71 -0.66
N SER A 38 25.88 38.91 -0.27
CA SER A 38 26.79 40.06 -0.20
C SER A 38 27.78 39.91 0.96
N GLN A 39 28.97 40.50 0.83
CA GLN A 39 29.96 40.52 1.90
C GLN A 39 29.40 41.15 3.19
N SER A 40 28.56 42.19 3.05
CA SER A 40 27.88 42.84 4.20
C SER A 40 26.93 41.91 4.92
N ALA A 41 26.15 41.08 4.17
CA ALA A 41 25.28 40.09 4.75
C ALA A 41 26.05 39.00 5.51
N MET A 42 27.15 38.50 4.93
CA MET A 42 27.99 37.52 5.59
C MET A 42 28.70 38.09 6.82
N SER A 43 29.15 39.35 6.77
CA SER A 43 29.70 40.04 7.94
C SER A 43 28.70 40.21 9.06
N TYR A 44 27.42 40.45 8.71
CA TYR A 44 26.33 40.50 9.68
C TYR A 44 26.06 39.14 10.33
N SER A 45 26.07 38.08 9.53
CA SER A 45 25.97 36.71 10.03
C SER A 45 27.12 36.36 10.99
N LEU A 46 28.35 36.70 10.64
CA LEU A 46 29.52 36.51 11.50
C LEU A 46 29.37 37.28 12.83
N LYS A 47 28.89 38.55 12.77
CA LYS A 47 28.63 39.33 13.99
C LYS A 47 27.58 38.67 14.89
N LYS A 48 26.52 38.16 14.34
CA LYS A 48 25.48 37.41 15.10
C LYS A 48 26.07 36.13 15.73
N LEU A 49 26.80 35.33 14.95
CA LEU A 49 27.46 34.14 15.43
C LEU A 49 28.41 34.42 16.60
N ARG A 50 29.23 35.45 16.52
CA ARG A 50 30.09 35.89 17.62
C ARG A 50 29.33 36.17 18.89
N SER A 51 28.18 36.85 18.77
CA SER A 51 27.33 37.17 19.94
C SER A 51 26.63 35.93 20.53
N ILE A 52 26.26 34.95 19.71
CA ILE A 52 25.57 33.71 20.15
C ILE A 52 26.57 32.74 20.80
N LEU A 53 27.76 32.61 20.22
CA LEU A 53 28.73 31.61 20.64
C LEU A 53 29.76 32.17 21.63
N ASP A 54 29.73 33.48 21.88
CA ASP A 54 30.73 34.21 22.70
C ASP A 54 32.18 33.89 22.27
N ASP A 55 32.40 33.83 20.94
CA ASP A 55 33.66 33.47 20.31
C ASP A 55 33.84 34.26 19.02
N ASP A 56 35.09 34.65 18.71
CA ASP A 56 35.41 35.45 17.52
C ASP A 56 35.27 34.67 16.20
N ILE A 57 35.15 33.34 16.23
CA ILE A 57 35.00 32.40 15.12
C ILE A 57 36.18 32.43 14.16
N LEU A 58 36.56 33.62 13.69
CA LEU A 58 37.71 33.86 12.81
C LEU A 58 38.61 34.94 13.40
N LEU A 59 39.88 34.61 13.56
CA LEU A 59 40.94 35.52 14.02
C LEU A 59 41.77 36.00 12.85
N ARG A 60 42.17 37.24 12.87
CA ARG A 60 43.09 37.79 11.88
C ARG A 60 44.53 37.51 12.32
N THR A 61 45.28 36.82 11.49
CA THR A 61 46.70 36.58 11.66
C THR A 61 47.50 37.59 10.79
N SER A 62 48.81 37.50 10.82
CA SER A 62 49.67 38.35 10.01
C SER A 62 49.54 38.10 8.49
N LYS A 63 49.03 36.95 8.08
CA LYS A 63 48.92 36.55 6.69
C LYS A 63 47.48 36.40 6.18
N GLU A 64 46.58 35.88 7.04
CA GLU A 64 45.20 35.50 6.66
C GLU A 64 44.27 35.46 7.87
N MET A 65 43.03 35.09 7.67
CA MET A 65 42.09 34.76 8.78
C MET A 65 42.15 33.26 9.05
N GLU A 66 42.04 32.89 10.33
CA GLU A 66 42.02 31.50 10.77
C GLU A 66 40.89 31.26 11.75
N PRO A 67 40.24 30.08 11.72
CA PRO A 67 39.26 29.71 12.71
C PRO A 67 39.84 29.61 14.12
N THR A 68 39.09 30.09 15.13
CA THR A 68 39.44 29.91 16.54
C THR A 68 39.53 28.43 16.93
N PRO A 69 40.22 28.07 18.03
CA PRO A 69 40.21 26.70 18.54
C PRO A 69 38.80 26.20 18.81
N TYR A 70 37.90 27.04 19.36
CA TYR A 70 36.51 26.71 19.61
C TYR A 70 35.73 26.46 18.31
N ALA A 71 35.87 27.33 17.31
CA ALA A 71 35.24 27.16 16.00
C ALA A 71 35.66 25.83 15.36
N ARG A 72 36.94 25.47 15.43
CA ARG A 72 37.45 24.17 14.94
C ARG A 72 36.85 22.98 15.70
N GLN A 73 36.72 23.09 17.03
CA GLN A 73 36.15 22.05 17.86
C GLN A 73 34.70 21.75 17.54
N ILE A 74 33.86 22.75 17.21
CA ILE A 74 32.44 22.58 16.90
C ILE A 74 32.18 22.27 15.44
N SER A 75 33.12 22.49 14.54
CA SER A 75 32.96 22.40 13.08
C SER A 75 32.40 21.06 12.62
N ASP A 76 32.99 19.95 13.06
CA ASP A 76 32.55 18.61 12.62
C ASP A 76 31.13 18.32 13.07
N ARG A 77 30.77 18.75 14.28
CA ARG A 77 29.41 18.57 14.82
C ARG A 77 28.38 19.40 14.06
N ILE A 78 28.73 20.64 13.72
CA ILE A 78 27.86 21.51 12.89
C ILE A 78 27.65 20.89 11.52
N ARG A 79 28.71 20.38 10.89
CA ARG A 79 28.62 19.72 9.58
C ARG A 79 27.74 18.47 9.64
N GLN A 80 27.86 17.65 10.66
CA GLN A 80 26.97 16.48 10.86
C GLN A 80 25.51 16.87 10.96
N ILE A 81 25.18 17.91 11.75
CA ILE A 81 23.80 18.43 11.86
C ILE A 81 23.29 18.91 10.50
N LEU A 82 24.09 19.64 9.72
CA LEU A 82 23.69 20.11 8.40
C LEU A 82 23.47 18.96 7.41
N VAL A 83 24.29 17.92 7.45
CA VAL A 83 24.11 16.71 6.65
C VAL A 83 22.82 15.99 7.06
N GLU A 84 22.52 15.87 8.36
CA GLU A 84 21.27 15.27 8.84
C GLU A 84 20.04 16.08 8.40
N ILE A 85 20.11 17.41 8.46
CA ILE A 85 19.03 18.28 7.95
C ILE A 85 18.86 18.09 6.44
N GLN A 86 19.96 18.07 5.69
CA GLN A 86 19.94 17.87 4.25
C GLN A 86 19.32 16.53 3.88
N SER A 87 19.78 15.43 4.47
CA SER A 87 19.27 14.10 4.19
C SER A 87 17.79 13.98 4.57
N THR A 88 17.38 14.56 5.70
CA THR A 88 15.99 14.48 6.18
C THR A 88 15.01 15.30 5.34
N LEU A 89 15.42 16.48 4.87
CA LEU A 89 14.49 17.44 4.23
C LEU A 89 14.65 17.53 2.71
N LEU A 90 15.85 17.31 2.17
CA LEU A 90 16.14 17.56 0.75
C LEU A 90 16.41 16.29 -0.06
N GLU A 91 16.85 15.20 0.58
CA GLU A 91 16.99 13.93 -0.10
C GLU A 91 15.59 13.30 -0.25
N LYS A 92 15.21 13.00 -1.48
CA LYS A 92 13.99 12.23 -1.71
C LYS A 92 14.18 10.83 -1.16
N GLU A 93 13.28 10.42 -0.27
CA GLU A 93 13.22 9.02 0.11
C GLU A 93 13.25 8.14 -1.15
N THR A 94 14.12 7.17 -1.17
CA THR A 94 14.14 6.15 -2.22
C THR A 94 13.74 4.83 -1.59
N PHE A 95 12.74 4.19 -2.16
CA PHE A 95 12.41 2.83 -1.75
C PHE A 95 13.28 1.85 -2.55
N ALA A 96 14.03 1.03 -1.84
CA ALA A 96 14.85 -0.03 -2.42
C ALA A 96 14.25 -1.40 -2.06
N PRO A 97 13.44 -2.01 -2.93
CA PRO A 97 12.74 -3.28 -2.64
C PRO A 97 13.68 -4.37 -2.17
N ALA A 98 14.81 -4.55 -2.86
CA ALA A 98 15.77 -5.63 -2.60
C ALA A 98 16.37 -5.64 -1.17
N THR A 99 16.41 -4.49 -0.50
CA THR A 99 16.94 -4.35 0.86
C THR A 99 15.89 -4.02 1.90
N SER A 100 14.66 -3.76 1.48
CA SER A 100 13.55 -3.43 2.37
C SER A 100 13.20 -4.60 3.29
N ARG A 101 12.77 -4.28 4.50
CA ARG A 101 12.24 -5.22 5.50
C ARG A 101 10.84 -4.83 5.96
N GLU A 102 10.14 -4.07 5.14
CA GLU A 102 8.79 -3.63 5.46
C GLU A 102 7.82 -4.80 5.59
N THR A 103 6.76 -4.59 6.35
CA THR A 103 5.66 -5.54 6.47
C THR A 103 4.38 -4.83 6.06
N PHE A 104 3.79 -5.27 4.96
CA PHE A 104 2.51 -4.78 4.47
C PHE A 104 1.37 -5.64 4.98
N LYS A 105 0.27 -5.01 5.38
CA LYS A 105 -0.95 -5.66 5.83
C LYS A 105 -2.05 -5.44 4.79
N ILE A 106 -2.49 -6.51 4.15
CA ILE A 106 -3.48 -6.46 3.07
C ILE A 106 -4.75 -7.15 3.54
N ALA A 107 -5.87 -6.44 3.55
CA ALA A 107 -7.17 -7.06 3.70
C ALA A 107 -7.68 -7.54 2.33
N ILE A 108 -7.93 -8.82 2.21
CA ILE A 108 -8.30 -9.44 0.94
C ILE A 108 -9.28 -10.59 1.20
N SER A 109 -10.20 -10.85 0.24
CA SER A 109 -11.05 -12.04 0.32
C SER A 109 -10.24 -13.29 -0.05
N ASP A 110 -10.61 -14.43 0.50
CA ASP A 110 -10.02 -15.74 0.21
C ASP A 110 -10.03 -16.05 -1.30
N TYR A 111 -11.07 -15.64 -2.01
CA TYR A 111 -11.16 -15.69 -3.47
C TYR A 111 -10.03 -14.89 -4.14
N SER A 112 -9.91 -13.60 -3.77
CA SER A 112 -8.90 -12.73 -4.40
C SER A 112 -7.49 -13.16 -4.01
N GLU A 113 -7.28 -13.66 -2.79
CA GLU A 113 -6.00 -14.22 -2.37
C GLU A 113 -5.62 -15.45 -3.20
N ALA A 114 -6.56 -16.37 -3.43
CA ALA A 114 -6.31 -17.55 -4.25
C ALA A 114 -5.94 -17.20 -5.70
N VAL A 115 -6.59 -16.17 -6.27
CA VAL A 115 -6.37 -15.76 -7.66
C VAL A 115 -5.06 -14.97 -7.84
N LEU A 116 -4.77 -14.04 -6.93
CA LEU A 116 -3.66 -13.09 -7.05
C LEU A 116 -2.41 -13.51 -6.27
N GLY A 117 -2.62 -14.21 -5.15
CA GLY A 117 -1.58 -14.41 -4.13
C GLY A 117 -0.35 -15.14 -4.64
N GLY A 118 -0.53 -16.14 -5.51
CA GLY A 118 0.61 -16.91 -6.08
C GLY A 118 1.57 -16.02 -6.87
N LYS A 119 1.05 -15.16 -7.73
CA LYS A 119 1.85 -14.21 -8.54
C LYS A 119 2.48 -13.14 -7.68
N LEU A 120 1.70 -12.53 -6.79
CA LEU A 120 2.18 -11.51 -5.88
C LEU A 120 3.32 -12.05 -4.99
N LEU A 121 3.18 -13.26 -4.46
CA LEU A 121 4.22 -13.91 -3.67
C LEU A 121 5.50 -14.11 -4.49
N GLN A 122 5.40 -14.64 -5.71
CA GLN A 122 6.53 -14.84 -6.60
C GLN A 122 7.29 -13.53 -6.90
N GLN A 123 6.55 -12.43 -7.13
CA GLN A 123 7.16 -11.11 -7.37
C GLN A 123 7.89 -10.61 -6.13
N ILE A 124 7.27 -10.76 -4.93
CA ILE A 124 7.89 -10.35 -3.66
C ILE A 124 9.16 -11.16 -3.40
N GLU A 125 9.13 -12.48 -3.55
CA GLU A 125 10.32 -13.34 -3.39
C GLU A 125 11.45 -12.92 -4.32
N THR A 126 11.12 -12.54 -5.55
CA THR A 126 12.11 -12.18 -6.59
C THR A 126 12.72 -10.79 -6.35
N TRP A 127 11.87 -9.80 -6.08
CA TRP A 127 12.29 -8.40 -6.12
C TRP A 127 12.52 -7.79 -4.74
N ALA A 128 11.89 -8.35 -3.70
CA ALA A 128 11.91 -7.79 -2.35
C ALA A 128 11.96 -8.90 -1.26
N PRO A 129 13.00 -9.74 -1.23
CA PRO A 129 13.03 -10.94 -0.38
C PRO A 129 13.01 -10.66 1.13
N GLY A 130 13.25 -9.43 1.55
CA GLY A 130 13.13 -9.01 2.94
C GLY A 130 11.75 -8.48 3.34
N VAL A 131 10.89 -8.17 2.36
CA VAL A 131 9.53 -7.69 2.57
C VAL A 131 8.64 -8.83 3.05
N ARG A 132 7.70 -8.52 3.92
CA ARG A 132 6.68 -9.46 4.40
C ARG A 132 5.28 -8.93 4.10
N VAL A 133 4.39 -9.83 3.70
CA VAL A 133 2.96 -9.52 3.56
C VAL A 133 2.19 -10.29 4.62
N ARG A 134 1.30 -9.59 5.31
CA ARG A 134 0.33 -10.17 6.24
C ARG A 134 -1.06 -10.02 5.65
N ILE A 135 -1.68 -11.13 5.36
CA ILE A 135 -3.08 -11.17 4.94
C ILE A 135 -3.99 -11.03 6.15
N MET A 136 -4.98 -10.18 6.01
CA MET A 136 -6.03 -9.92 7.01
C MET A 136 -7.39 -10.25 6.41
N ASN A 137 -8.30 -10.80 7.23
CA ASN A 137 -9.66 -11.08 6.77
C ASN A 137 -10.37 -9.78 6.37
N LEU A 138 -11.04 -9.82 5.22
CA LEU A 138 -11.85 -8.72 4.73
C LEU A 138 -13.24 -8.80 5.35
N VAL A 139 -13.48 -7.97 6.37
CA VAL A 139 -14.78 -7.79 7.01
C VAL A 139 -15.37 -6.47 6.53
N LYS A 140 -16.40 -6.51 5.68
CA LYS A 140 -16.95 -5.34 4.97
C LYS A 140 -17.33 -4.18 5.88
N GLU A 141 -17.84 -4.48 7.05
CA GLU A 141 -18.35 -3.51 8.03
C GLU A 141 -17.24 -2.69 8.68
N THR A 142 -16.05 -3.27 8.84
CA THR A 142 -14.96 -2.68 9.63
C THR A 142 -13.67 -2.43 8.83
N VAL A 143 -13.58 -2.92 7.60
CA VAL A 143 -12.33 -2.87 6.82
C VAL A 143 -11.90 -1.44 6.48
N LEU A 144 -12.86 -0.53 6.22
CA LEU A 144 -12.54 0.87 5.94
C LEU A 144 -12.08 1.62 7.19
N ASP A 145 -12.63 1.30 8.35
CA ASP A 145 -12.16 1.88 9.61
C ASP A 145 -10.75 1.37 9.94
N ALA A 146 -10.48 0.09 9.73
CA ALA A 146 -9.12 -0.46 9.87
C ALA A 146 -8.10 0.21 8.91
N LEU A 147 -8.54 0.59 7.71
CA LEU A 147 -7.72 1.37 6.77
C LEU A 147 -7.50 2.81 7.26
N ASP A 148 -8.55 3.45 7.77
CA ASP A 148 -8.50 4.81 8.33
C ASP A 148 -7.59 4.87 9.57
N GLU A 149 -7.61 3.85 10.41
CA GLU A 149 -6.79 3.72 11.61
C GLU A 149 -5.35 3.22 11.33
N ASN A 150 -5.00 2.98 10.07
CA ASN A 150 -3.69 2.45 9.69
C ASN A 150 -3.37 1.07 10.27
N VAL A 151 -4.41 0.28 10.57
CA VAL A 151 -4.29 -1.13 10.99
C VAL A 151 -3.95 -2.00 9.80
N ILE A 152 -4.46 -1.64 8.61
CA ILE A 152 -4.14 -2.24 7.31
C ILE A 152 -3.66 -1.17 6.33
N ASP A 153 -2.86 -1.59 5.34
CA ASP A 153 -2.27 -0.71 4.34
C ASP A 153 -3.09 -0.67 3.05
N LEU A 154 -3.63 -1.82 2.64
CA LEU A 154 -4.32 -2.01 1.38
C LEU A 154 -5.52 -2.94 1.54
N ILE A 155 -6.59 -2.67 0.79
CA ILE A 155 -7.74 -3.56 0.65
C ILE A 155 -7.78 -4.04 -0.80
N ILE A 156 -8.04 -5.34 -1.01
CA ILE A 156 -8.32 -5.92 -2.35
C ILE A 156 -9.64 -6.66 -2.27
N GLY A 157 -10.64 -6.21 -3.02
CA GLY A 157 -11.97 -6.81 -2.98
C GLY A 157 -12.99 -6.15 -3.89
N ALA A 158 -14.24 -6.54 -3.72
CA ALA A 158 -15.36 -5.95 -4.43
C ALA A 158 -15.69 -4.54 -3.88
N LYS A 159 -16.57 -3.84 -4.58
CA LYS A 159 -17.00 -2.46 -4.29
C LYS A 159 -17.32 -2.22 -2.80
N LEU A 160 -16.73 -1.14 -2.28
CA LEU A 160 -16.92 -0.65 -0.92
C LEU A 160 -17.50 0.77 -0.91
N PRO A 161 -18.17 1.22 0.16
CA PRO A 161 -18.69 2.58 0.31
C PRO A 161 -17.56 3.56 0.70
N LEU A 162 -16.77 4.00 -0.29
CA LEU A 162 -15.56 4.80 -0.09
C LEU A 162 -15.87 6.21 0.40
N LYS A 163 -14.98 6.76 1.24
CA LYS A 163 -14.95 8.15 1.69
C LYS A 163 -13.99 8.97 0.80
N SER A 164 -14.05 10.31 0.86
CA SER A 164 -13.28 11.21 0.00
C SER A 164 -11.75 11.08 0.11
N TRP A 165 -11.27 10.56 1.22
CA TRP A 165 -9.84 10.33 1.46
C TRP A 165 -9.37 8.91 1.08
N HIS A 166 -10.25 8.05 0.65
CA HIS A 166 -9.87 6.79 0.04
C HIS A 166 -9.52 6.98 -1.44
N ARG A 167 -8.62 6.16 -1.92
CA ARG A 167 -8.26 6.06 -3.33
C ARG A 167 -8.54 4.63 -3.76
N GLU A 168 -9.03 4.51 -4.98
CA GLU A 168 -9.40 3.23 -5.57
C GLU A 168 -8.76 3.09 -6.94
N GLU A 169 -8.34 1.88 -7.26
CA GLU A 169 -7.94 1.49 -8.60
C GLU A 169 -8.57 0.14 -8.94
N THR A 170 -9.23 0.10 -10.09
CA THR A 170 -9.84 -1.12 -10.62
C THR A 170 -8.75 -2.08 -11.08
N LEU A 171 -8.79 -3.31 -10.58
CA LEU A 171 -7.85 -4.36 -10.93
C LEU A 171 -8.36 -5.22 -12.09
N CYS A 172 -9.56 -5.78 -11.94
CA CYS A 172 -10.16 -6.59 -12.99
C CYS A 172 -11.69 -6.65 -12.84
N ARG A 173 -12.34 -7.10 -13.91
CA ARG A 173 -13.73 -7.51 -13.89
C ARG A 173 -13.79 -9.02 -13.78
N GLU A 174 -14.71 -9.51 -12.96
CA GLU A 174 -14.95 -10.93 -12.69
C GLU A 174 -16.36 -11.30 -13.12
N GLU A 175 -16.50 -12.49 -13.64
CA GLU A 175 -17.80 -13.02 -14.07
C GLU A 175 -18.22 -14.20 -13.19
N PHE A 176 -19.53 -14.46 -13.14
CA PHE A 176 -20.06 -15.61 -12.45
C PHE A 176 -20.26 -16.79 -13.39
N VAL A 177 -19.95 -17.98 -12.88
CA VAL A 177 -20.17 -19.25 -13.57
C VAL A 177 -20.86 -20.25 -12.64
N CYS A 178 -21.65 -21.14 -13.20
CA CYS A 178 -22.17 -22.30 -12.49
C CYS A 178 -21.09 -23.38 -12.40
N VAL A 179 -20.86 -23.88 -11.19
CA VAL A 179 -19.88 -24.91 -10.89
C VAL A 179 -20.56 -26.09 -10.18
N PHE A 180 -20.25 -27.30 -10.62
CA PHE A 180 -20.78 -28.55 -10.07
C PHE A 180 -19.86 -29.72 -10.38
N ARG A 181 -20.14 -30.93 -9.86
CA ARG A 181 -19.33 -32.11 -10.08
C ARG A 181 -19.24 -32.49 -11.56
N GLY A 182 -18.05 -32.81 -12.07
CA GLY A 182 -17.73 -33.02 -13.47
C GLY A 182 -18.13 -34.36 -14.11
N ASN A 183 -18.87 -35.22 -13.39
CA ASN A 183 -19.26 -36.55 -13.86
C ASN A 183 -20.52 -36.58 -14.78
N GLU A 184 -21.07 -35.43 -15.09
CA GLU A 184 -22.29 -35.32 -15.92
C GLU A 184 -21.95 -34.86 -17.35
N SER A 185 -22.63 -35.51 -18.34
CA SER A 185 -22.48 -35.17 -19.75
C SER A 185 -23.34 -33.99 -20.19
N ILE A 186 -23.44 -32.94 -19.35
CA ILE A 186 -24.25 -31.75 -19.62
C ILE A 186 -23.39 -30.71 -20.33
N SER A 187 -23.83 -30.15 -21.46
CA SER A 187 -23.14 -29.10 -22.22
C SER A 187 -23.70 -27.68 -21.96
N ALA A 188 -24.91 -27.58 -21.42
CA ALA A 188 -25.57 -26.33 -21.01
C ALA A 188 -26.50 -26.60 -19.84
N ILE A 189 -26.76 -25.58 -19.03
CA ILE A 189 -27.72 -25.64 -17.91
C ILE A 189 -28.97 -24.86 -18.31
N SER A 190 -30.12 -25.49 -18.29
CA SER A 190 -31.39 -24.79 -18.40
C SER A 190 -31.79 -24.15 -17.05
N LEU A 191 -32.68 -23.17 -17.06
CA LEU A 191 -33.22 -22.59 -15.83
C LEU A 191 -33.91 -23.65 -14.97
N ALA A 192 -34.62 -24.61 -15.57
CA ALA A 192 -35.25 -25.72 -14.87
C ALA A 192 -34.20 -26.58 -14.14
N ASP A 193 -33.15 -26.99 -14.82
CA ASP A 193 -32.04 -27.76 -14.22
C ASP A 193 -31.37 -27.00 -13.06
N TYR A 194 -31.21 -25.68 -13.21
CA TYR A 194 -30.66 -24.83 -12.17
C TYR A 194 -31.52 -24.78 -10.93
N LEU A 195 -32.86 -24.63 -11.09
CA LEU A 195 -33.83 -24.53 -9.98
C LEU A 195 -34.06 -25.87 -9.27
N GLU A 196 -33.95 -26.97 -9.98
CA GLU A 196 -34.17 -28.34 -9.41
C GLU A 196 -33.00 -28.74 -8.47
N ARG A 197 -31.80 -28.25 -8.73
CA ARG A 197 -30.60 -28.58 -7.93
C ARG A 197 -30.61 -27.91 -6.58
N SER A 198 -29.93 -28.55 -5.61
CA SER A 198 -29.55 -27.90 -4.37
C SER A 198 -28.30 -27.02 -4.58
N HIS A 199 -28.26 -25.89 -3.89
CA HIS A 199 -27.18 -24.90 -4.07
C HIS A 199 -26.36 -24.70 -2.82
N ILE A 200 -25.08 -24.44 -3.03
CA ILE A 200 -24.15 -23.85 -2.07
C ILE A 200 -24.01 -22.37 -2.41
N LEU A 201 -24.22 -21.51 -1.41
CA LEU A 201 -24.10 -20.07 -1.54
C LEU A 201 -22.85 -19.58 -0.83
N VAL A 202 -22.10 -18.67 -1.46
CA VAL A 202 -21.13 -17.84 -0.74
C VAL A 202 -21.81 -16.52 -0.38
N SER A 203 -21.97 -16.29 0.92
CA SER A 203 -22.49 -15.02 1.46
C SER A 203 -21.57 -14.51 2.55
N LEU A 204 -21.17 -13.25 2.42
CA LEU A 204 -20.42 -12.49 3.44
C LEU A 204 -21.39 -11.82 4.45
N LYS A 205 -22.69 -11.94 4.20
CA LYS A 205 -23.77 -11.55 5.12
C LYS A 205 -24.29 -12.83 5.76
N ASP A 206 -24.83 -12.74 6.94
CA ASP A 206 -25.41 -13.90 7.64
C ASP A 206 -26.81 -14.21 7.07
N ASP A 207 -26.88 -14.52 5.76
CA ASP A 207 -28.10 -14.77 5.02
C ASP A 207 -27.98 -15.94 4.01
N PHE A 208 -29.07 -16.25 3.34
CA PHE A 208 -29.17 -17.25 2.27
C PHE A 208 -29.48 -16.59 0.92
N LEU A 209 -29.19 -15.30 0.75
CA LEU A 209 -29.48 -14.54 -0.45
C LEU A 209 -28.15 -14.08 -1.12
N GLY A 210 -28.02 -14.33 -2.43
CA GLY A 210 -26.93 -13.88 -3.26
C GLY A 210 -27.40 -13.17 -4.51
N GLU A 211 -26.47 -12.70 -5.35
CA GLU A 211 -26.80 -11.96 -6.58
C GLU A 211 -27.75 -12.76 -7.51
N GLY A 212 -27.57 -14.08 -7.61
CA GLY A 212 -28.44 -14.93 -8.40
C GLY A 212 -29.88 -14.99 -7.86
N ASP A 213 -30.05 -14.90 -6.54
CA ASP A 213 -31.36 -14.96 -5.90
C ASP A 213 -32.18 -13.70 -6.17
N LEU A 214 -31.51 -12.52 -6.24
CA LEU A 214 -32.15 -11.26 -6.59
C LEU A 214 -32.72 -11.27 -8.03
N ILE A 215 -32.01 -11.94 -8.94
CA ILE A 215 -32.45 -12.08 -10.35
C ILE A 215 -33.62 -13.05 -10.45
N LEU A 216 -33.58 -14.17 -9.72
CA LEU A 216 -34.63 -15.14 -9.71
C LEU A 216 -35.93 -14.60 -9.07
N GLU A 217 -35.81 -13.78 -8.03
CA GLU A 217 -36.95 -13.11 -7.39
C GLU A 217 -37.71 -12.20 -8.36
N GLN A 218 -37.02 -11.47 -9.22
CA GLN A 218 -37.63 -10.65 -10.28
C GLN A 218 -38.44 -11.49 -11.27
N GLN A 219 -38.11 -12.77 -11.42
CA GLN A 219 -38.79 -13.73 -12.27
C GLN A 219 -39.82 -14.57 -11.49
N GLN A 220 -40.09 -14.26 -10.22
CA GLN A 220 -40.94 -15.03 -9.32
C GLN A 220 -40.47 -16.48 -9.17
N GLN A 221 -39.15 -16.70 -9.24
CA GLN A 221 -38.51 -18.00 -9.07
C GLN A 221 -37.65 -18.00 -7.80
N SER A 222 -37.33 -19.17 -7.30
CA SER A 222 -36.40 -19.35 -6.19
C SER A 222 -35.65 -20.66 -6.34
N ARG A 223 -34.41 -20.69 -5.89
CA ARG A 223 -33.59 -21.91 -5.82
C ARG A 223 -33.50 -22.41 -4.38
N ARG A 224 -33.19 -23.68 -4.23
CA ARG A 224 -32.98 -24.31 -2.92
C ARG A 224 -31.54 -24.17 -2.47
N VAL A 225 -31.21 -23.17 -1.64
CA VAL A 225 -29.92 -23.07 -0.97
C VAL A 225 -29.91 -23.91 0.29
N ILE A 226 -29.03 -24.90 0.37
CA ILE A 226 -28.94 -25.83 1.51
C ILE A 226 -27.69 -25.60 2.36
N TRP A 227 -26.72 -24.82 1.83
CA TRP A 227 -25.48 -24.51 2.52
C TRP A 227 -25.08 -23.08 2.22
N SER A 228 -24.81 -22.28 3.24
CA SER A 228 -24.22 -20.93 3.12
C SER A 228 -22.87 -20.89 3.84
N THR A 229 -21.88 -20.24 3.24
CA THR A 229 -20.53 -20.11 3.79
C THR A 229 -19.94 -18.76 3.41
N PRO A 230 -19.13 -18.11 4.26
CA PRO A 230 -18.38 -16.90 3.88
C PRO A 230 -17.11 -17.18 3.06
N ASN A 231 -16.74 -18.45 2.86
CA ASN A 231 -15.47 -18.87 2.28
C ASN A 231 -15.64 -19.40 0.85
N PHE A 232 -15.18 -18.65 -0.14
CA PHE A 232 -15.20 -19.09 -1.54
C PHE A 232 -14.39 -20.37 -1.75
N MET A 233 -13.19 -20.44 -1.15
CA MET A 233 -12.28 -21.57 -1.34
C MET A 233 -12.75 -22.90 -0.73
N ALA A 234 -13.73 -22.87 0.15
CA ALA A 234 -14.34 -24.10 0.67
C ALA A 234 -15.29 -24.76 -0.34
N VAL A 235 -15.92 -23.98 -1.23
CA VAL A 235 -17.01 -24.45 -2.09
C VAL A 235 -16.57 -25.53 -3.09
N PRO A 236 -15.42 -25.41 -3.80
CA PRO A 236 -14.95 -26.47 -4.68
C PRO A 236 -14.83 -27.84 -4.02
N PHE A 237 -14.36 -27.89 -2.76
CA PHE A 237 -14.26 -29.16 -1.99
C PHE A 237 -15.62 -29.73 -1.64
N LEU A 238 -16.61 -28.88 -1.34
CA LEU A 238 -17.98 -29.30 -1.07
C LEU A 238 -18.65 -29.83 -2.34
N LEU A 239 -18.46 -29.16 -3.47
CA LEU A 239 -19.01 -29.58 -4.77
C LEU A 239 -18.43 -30.90 -5.26
N ALA A 240 -17.15 -31.15 -5.04
CA ALA A 240 -16.52 -32.42 -5.42
C ALA A 240 -17.16 -33.63 -4.72
N ASN A 241 -17.81 -33.43 -3.58
CA ASN A 241 -18.43 -34.49 -2.74
C ASN A 241 -19.97 -34.39 -2.63
N SER A 242 -20.60 -33.60 -3.50
CA SER A 242 -22.07 -33.45 -3.47
C SER A 242 -22.62 -33.31 -4.89
N ASP A 243 -23.95 -33.41 -5.02
CA ASP A 243 -24.65 -33.13 -6.28
C ASP A 243 -25.16 -31.67 -6.33
N CYS A 244 -24.62 -30.82 -5.47
CA CYS A 244 -24.95 -29.40 -5.41
C CYS A 244 -24.32 -28.62 -6.58
N MET A 245 -24.85 -27.44 -6.78
CA MET A 245 -24.33 -26.44 -7.69
C MET A 245 -23.98 -25.16 -6.90
N ALA A 246 -23.02 -24.40 -7.38
CA ALA A 246 -22.74 -23.07 -6.86
C ALA A 246 -22.54 -22.08 -8.01
N LEU A 247 -22.90 -20.83 -7.75
CA LEU A 247 -22.56 -19.68 -8.60
C LEU A 247 -21.29 -19.04 -8.03
N LEU A 248 -20.18 -19.15 -8.75
CA LEU A 248 -18.84 -18.78 -8.28
C LEU A 248 -18.11 -17.86 -9.27
N PRO A 249 -17.10 -17.10 -8.84
CA PRO A 249 -16.22 -16.36 -9.71
C PRO A 249 -15.48 -17.27 -10.70
N GLN A 250 -15.39 -16.84 -11.95
CA GLN A 250 -14.90 -17.66 -13.04
C GLN A 250 -13.41 -18.03 -12.90
N ARG A 251 -12.54 -17.07 -12.60
CA ARG A 251 -11.10 -17.33 -12.52
C ARG A 251 -10.73 -18.36 -11.47
N MET A 252 -11.26 -18.20 -10.25
CA MET A 252 -11.07 -19.19 -9.19
C MET A 252 -11.59 -20.57 -9.60
N SER A 253 -12.77 -20.60 -10.20
CA SER A 253 -13.40 -21.85 -10.65
C SER A 253 -12.54 -22.57 -11.66
N GLN A 254 -11.95 -21.85 -12.63
CA GLN A 254 -11.04 -22.41 -13.63
C GLN A 254 -9.78 -23.00 -13.00
N GLN A 255 -9.19 -22.35 -11.99
CA GLN A 255 -8.01 -22.85 -11.28
C GLN A 255 -8.31 -24.17 -10.53
N CYS A 256 -9.50 -24.32 -9.97
CA CYS A 256 -9.88 -25.51 -9.19
C CYS A 256 -10.47 -26.64 -10.02
N ALA A 257 -11.04 -26.35 -11.19
CA ALA A 257 -11.87 -27.28 -11.94
C ALA A 257 -11.18 -28.60 -12.28
N GLN A 258 -9.98 -28.53 -12.83
CA GLN A 258 -9.25 -29.71 -13.25
C GLN A 258 -8.84 -30.60 -12.06
N ALA A 259 -8.30 -30.00 -11.01
CA ALA A 259 -7.79 -30.71 -9.84
C ALA A 259 -8.91 -31.40 -9.05
N MET A 260 -10.12 -30.83 -9.06
CA MET A 260 -11.26 -31.30 -8.27
C MET A 260 -12.35 -31.98 -9.10
N ASN A 261 -12.08 -32.22 -10.39
CA ASN A 261 -13.07 -32.80 -11.32
C ASN A 261 -14.42 -32.04 -11.27
N LEU A 262 -14.36 -30.72 -11.41
CA LEU A 262 -15.52 -29.86 -11.46
C LEU A 262 -15.81 -29.42 -12.89
N LYS A 263 -17.07 -29.22 -13.20
CA LYS A 263 -17.57 -28.68 -14.46
C LYS A 263 -17.99 -27.22 -14.28
N ILE A 264 -17.66 -26.42 -15.27
CA ILE A 264 -17.95 -25.00 -15.32
C ILE A 264 -18.83 -24.73 -16.53
N LEU A 265 -19.97 -24.13 -16.34
CA LEU A 265 -20.88 -23.71 -17.41
C LEU A 265 -21.41 -22.30 -17.12
N PRO A 266 -21.81 -21.55 -18.16
CA PRO A 266 -22.46 -20.26 -17.95
C PRO A 266 -23.79 -20.43 -17.20
N PRO A 267 -24.20 -19.45 -16.38
CA PRO A 267 -25.50 -19.46 -15.71
C PRO A 267 -26.64 -19.35 -16.75
N PRO A 268 -27.83 -19.93 -16.45
CA PRO A 268 -28.96 -19.94 -17.40
C PRO A 268 -29.77 -18.63 -17.42
N PHE A 269 -29.24 -17.58 -16.84
CA PHE A 269 -29.82 -16.22 -16.82
C PHE A 269 -28.69 -15.18 -16.87
N PRO A 270 -28.99 -13.99 -17.40
CA PRO A 270 -28.00 -12.91 -17.39
C PRO A 270 -27.72 -12.47 -15.96
N ILE A 271 -26.45 -12.45 -15.57
CA ILE A 271 -25.97 -11.94 -14.30
C ILE A 271 -24.79 -11.03 -14.56
N GLU A 272 -24.82 -9.86 -13.95
CA GLU A 272 -23.69 -8.95 -14.03
C GLU A 272 -22.54 -9.45 -13.17
N GLY A 273 -21.35 -9.44 -13.75
CA GLY A 273 -20.12 -9.66 -13.00
C GLY A 273 -19.84 -8.53 -12.01
N PHE A 274 -18.77 -8.67 -11.27
CA PHE A 274 -18.35 -7.64 -10.31
C PHE A 274 -16.93 -7.16 -10.59
N THR A 275 -16.64 -5.98 -10.10
CA THR A 275 -15.30 -5.38 -10.21
C THR A 275 -14.52 -5.68 -8.94
N VAL A 276 -13.28 -6.14 -9.11
CA VAL A 276 -12.29 -6.23 -8.05
C VAL A 276 -11.41 -5.01 -8.13
N SER A 277 -11.29 -4.30 -7.03
CA SER A 277 -10.48 -3.09 -6.92
C SER A 277 -9.49 -3.22 -5.77
N MET A 278 -8.40 -2.45 -5.84
CA MET A 278 -7.59 -2.16 -4.67
C MET A 278 -7.96 -0.78 -4.12
N VAL A 279 -7.96 -0.66 -2.78
CA VAL A 279 -8.31 0.57 -2.08
C VAL A 279 -7.26 0.87 -1.02
N TRP A 280 -6.86 2.15 -0.93
CA TRP A 280 -5.90 2.62 0.06
C TRP A 280 -6.27 4.01 0.58
N HIS A 281 -5.70 4.39 1.73
CA HIS A 281 -5.88 5.73 2.27
C HIS A 281 -4.96 6.74 1.57
N GLN A 282 -5.43 7.95 1.29
CA GLN A 282 -4.66 9.00 0.58
C GLN A 282 -3.34 9.37 1.25
N ARG A 283 -3.16 9.09 2.56
CA ARG A 283 -1.89 9.30 3.28
C ARG A 283 -0.72 8.58 2.62
N HIS A 284 -0.99 7.47 1.93
CA HIS A 284 0.02 6.64 1.26
C HIS A 284 0.25 7.00 -0.21
N ILE A 285 -0.35 8.11 -0.71
CA ILE A 285 -0.25 8.46 -2.13
C ILE A 285 1.20 8.69 -2.57
N ASN A 286 2.02 9.31 -1.71
CA ASN A 286 3.42 9.62 -1.95
C ASN A 286 4.40 8.65 -1.25
N ASN A 287 3.91 7.67 -0.52
CA ASN A 287 4.75 6.66 0.12
C ASN A 287 5.28 5.69 -0.95
N LEU A 288 6.59 5.68 -1.18
CA LEU A 288 7.23 4.92 -2.26
C LEU A 288 7.13 3.40 -2.06
N ALA A 289 7.22 2.93 -0.83
CA ALA A 289 7.05 1.51 -0.51
C ALA A 289 5.62 1.05 -0.83
N HIS A 290 4.64 1.87 -0.47
CA HIS A 290 3.25 1.59 -0.77
C HIS A 290 2.93 1.71 -2.28
N GLN A 291 3.56 2.65 -3.01
CA GLN A 291 3.45 2.74 -4.47
C GLN A 291 4.00 1.47 -5.13
N TRP A 292 5.15 0.99 -4.67
CA TRP A 292 5.73 -0.26 -5.14
C TRP A 292 4.78 -1.44 -4.90
N LEU A 293 4.21 -1.58 -3.69
CA LEU A 293 3.24 -2.64 -3.40
C LEU A 293 2.04 -2.61 -4.36
N ARG A 294 1.45 -1.42 -4.60
CA ARG A 294 0.32 -1.28 -5.54
C ARG A 294 0.70 -1.71 -6.95
N GLN A 295 1.90 -1.35 -7.38
CA GLN A 295 2.39 -1.77 -8.70
C GLN A 295 2.54 -3.30 -8.78
N GLN A 296 3.06 -3.96 -7.72
CA GLN A 296 3.15 -5.42 -7.70
C GLN A 296 1.75 -6.07 -7.79
N VAL A 297 0.73 -5.47 -7.15
CA VAL A 297 -0.65 -5.96 -7.26
C VAL A 297 -1.19 -5.79 -8.69
N ILE A 298 -0.94 -4.66 -9.33
CA ILE A 298 -1.34 -4.40 -10.72
C ILE A 298 -0.67 -5.42 -11.65
N ASP A 299 0.63 -5.61 -11.53
CA ASP A 299 1.42 -6.53 -12.36
C ASP A 299 0.93 -7.98 -12.18
N ALA A 300 0.58 -8.38 -10.95
CA ALA A 300 0.03 -9.70 -10.67
C ALA A 300 -1.32 -9.97 -11.36
N VAL A 301 -2.10 -8.92 -11.62
CA VAL A 301 -3.41 -9.02 -12.32
C VAL A 301 -3.25 -9.08 -13.83
N GLN A 302 -2.26 -8.38 -14.41
CA GLN A 302 -2.06 -8.34 -15.87
C GLN A 302 -1.73 -9.72 -16.48
N ASP A 303 -1.23 -10.63 -15.66
CA ASP A 303 -0.87 -11.99 -16.05
C ASP A 303 -2.02 -13.02 -15.87
N LEU A 304 -3.23 -12.58 -15.47
CA LEU A 304 -4.43 -13.39 -15.27
C LEU A 304 -5.31 -13.39 -16.51
#